data_0d929b375a0df4afc48c75d55dc13e95
#
_entry.id   0d929b375a0df4afc48c75d55dc13e95
#
_cell.length_a   1.000
_cell.length_b   1.000
_cell.length_c   1.000
_cell.angle_alpha   90.00
_cell.angle_beta   90.00
_cell.angle_gamma   90.00
#
_symmetry.space_group_name_H-M   'P 1'
#
loop_
_entity.id
_entity.type
_entity.pdbx_description
1 polymer ?
#
loop_
_entity_poly.entity_id
_entity_poly.type
_entity_poly.pdbx_seq_one_letter_code
_entity_poly.pdbx_strand_id
1 'polypeptide(L)'
;MLTNPRSDRVRSVHGLGRRPVRERTGRFLVEGPQGVREAVRYAADRVVDLYVTSTAAQRYALDIVQPATAAGLWVHEVSDEVLAAMSDADA
;
A
#
# COMPACT_ATOMS: atom_id res chain seq x y z
N MET A 1 9.86 10.15 -3.93
CA MET A 1 8.75 9.41 -4.59
C MET A 1 9.29 8.17 -5.29
N LEU A 2 8.63 7.06 -5.15
CA LEU A 2 9.00 5.82 -5.82
C LEU A 2 8.42 5.81 -7.23
N THR A 3 9.27 5.76 -8.26
CA THR A 3 8.84 5.92 -9.66
C THR A 3 9.25 4.77 -10.58
N ASN A 4 10.04 3.82 -10.10
CA ASN A 4 10.48 2.72 -10.95
C ASN A 4 9.58 1.49 -10.77
N PRO A 5 8.73 1.17 -11.78
CA PRO A 5 7.81 0.04 -11.65
C PRO A 5 8.50 -1.33 -11.70
N ARG A 6 9.81 -1.36 -11.96
CA ARG A 6 10.57 -2.61 -11.99
C ARG A 6 11.49 -2.79 -10.80
N SER A 7 11.38 -1.92 -9.78
CA SER A 7 12.23 -2.04 -8.60
C SER A 7 11.92 -3.31 -7.82
N ASP A 8 12.87 -3.74 -7.01
CA ASP A 8 12.69 -4.92 -6.17
C ASP A 8 11.53 -4.74 -5.20
N ARG A 9 11.35 -3.54 -4.67
CA ARG A 9 10.23 -3.26 -3.78
C ARG A 9 8.88 -3.47 -4.47
N VAL A 10 8.74 -2.97 -5.70
CA VAL A 10 7.51 -3.15 -6.47
C VAL A 10 7.25 -4.63 -6.72
N ARG A 11 8.28 -5.38 -7.09
CA ARG A 11 8.14 -6.82 -7.32
C ARG A 11 7.73 -7.57 -6.07
N SER A 12 8.29 -7.19 -4.92
CA SER A 12 7.95 -7.82 -3.65
C SER A 12 6.49 -7.58 -3.29
N VAL A 13 6.00 -6.36 -3.47
CA VAL A 13 4.60 -6.04 -3.17
C VAL A 13 3.67 -6.75 -4.15
N HIS A 14 3.97 -6.70 -5.45
CA HIS A 14 3.16 -7.39 -6.45
C HIS A 14 3.10 -8.89 -6.18
N GLY A 15 4.20 -9.47 -5.72
CA GLY A 15 4.28 -10.90 -5.42
C GLY A 15 3.28 -11.35 -4.37
N LEU A 16 2.79 -10.45 -3.52
CA LEU A 16 1.81 -10.77 -2.49
C LEU A 16 0.45 -11.19 -3.10
N GLY A 17 0.24 -10.99 -4.39
CA GLY A 17 -0.92 -11.55 -5.07
C GLY A 17 -0.88 -13.07 -5.17
N ARG A 18 0.26 -13.69 -4.93
CA ARG A 18 0.41 -15.14 -5.02
C ARG A 18 0.41 -15.76 -3.63
N ARG A 19 -0.38 -16.81 -3.47
CA ARG A 19 -0.53 -17.49 -2.18
C ARG A 19 0.79 -17.97 -1.57
N PRO A 20 1.71 -18.61 -2.33
CA PRO A 20 2.95 -19.07 -1.73
C PRO A 20 3.78 -17.94 -1.13
N VAL A 21 3.74 -16.75 -1.75
CA VAL A 21 4.46 -15.58 -1.24
C VAL A 21 3.80 -15.09 0.05
N ARG A 22 2.46 -15.05 0.10
CA ARG A 22 1.74 -14.65 1.32
C ARG A 22 2.04 -15.61 2.47
N GLU A 23 2.07 -16.91 2.19
CA GLU A 23 2.35 -17.91 3.22
C GLU A 23 3.78 -17.79 3.73
N ARG A 24 4.75 -17.58 2.83
CA ARG A 24 6.15 -17.46 3.22
C ARG A 24 6.43 -16.19 4.01
N THR A 25 5.82 -15.07 3.62
CA THR A 25 6.10 -13.76 4.22
C THR A 25 5.19 -13.44 5.39
N GLY A 26 4.04 -14.09 5.51
CA GLY A 26 3.03 -13.73 6.49
C GLY A 26 2.35 -12.40 6.19
N ARG A 27 2.39 -11.95 4.94
CA ARG A 27 1.87 -10.64 4.52
C ARG A 27 0.88 -10.79 3.39
N PHE A 28 -0.02 -9.84 3.28
CA PHE A 28 -0.95 -9.76 2.16
C PHE A 28 -1.20 -8.30 1.80
N LEU A 29 -1.78 -8.07 0.63
CA LEU A 29 -2.00 -6.74 0.10
C LEU A 29 -3.45 -6.34 0.28
N VAL A 30 -3.67 -5.12 0.77
CA VAL A 30 -4.99 -4.52 0.87
C VAL A 30 -5.04 -3.37 -0.13
N GLU A 31 -6.04 -3.35 -0.99
CA GLU A 31 -6.19 -2.34 -2.03
C GLU A 31 -7.52 -1.61 -1.90
N GLY A 32 -7.54 -0.37 -2.36
CA GLY A 32 -8.73 0.46 -2.36
C GLY A 32 -8.88 1.28 -1.10
N PRO A 33 -9.54 2.45 -1.21
CA PRO A 33 -9.58 3.39 -0.09
C PRO A 33 -10.36 2.87 1.11
N GLN A 34 -11.43 2.11 0.90
CA GLN A 34 -12.21 1.61 2.02
C GLN A 34 -11.44 0.59 2.84
N GLY A 35 -10.85 -0.40 2.19
CA GLY A 35 -10.06 -1.43 2.89
C GLY A 35 -8.84 -0.83 3.59
N VAL A 36 -8.17 0.09 2.92
CA VAL A 36 -6.99 0.76 3.50
C VAL A 36 -7.39 1.61 4.70
N ARG A 37 -8.49 2.34 4.59
CA ARG A 37 -8.99 3.15 5.72
C ARG A 37 -9.27 2.29 6.94
N GLU A 38 -9.89 1.15 6.74
CA GLU A 38 -10.19 0.23 7.83
C GLU A 38 -8.93 -0.38 8.43
N ALA A 39 -7.97 -0.75 7.59
CA ALA A 39 -6.70 -1.29 8.08
C ALA A 39 -5.96 -0.27 8.95
N VAL A 40 -5.92 0.98 8.52
CA VAL A 40 -5.27 2.05 9.28
C VAL A 40 -6.02 2.32 10.59
N ARG A 41 -7.36 2.29 10.56
CA ARG A 41 -8.17 2.61 11.72
C ARG A 41 -8.16 1.50 12.77
N TYR A 42 -8.25 0.25 12.34
CA TYR A 42 -8.48 -0.87 13.26
C TYR A 42 -7.32 -1.83 13.41
N ALA A 43 -6.33 -1.78 12.53
CA ALA A 43 -5.23 -2.74 12.52
C ALA A 43 -3.89 -2.06 12.18
N ALA A 44 -3.70 -0.82 12.60
CA ALA A 44 -2.49 -0.06 12.28
C ALA A 44 -1.21 -0.80 12.72
N ASP A 45 -1.26 -1.53 13.82
CA ASP A 45 -0.12 -2.28 14.33
C ASP A 45 0.29 -3.43 13.41
N ARG A 46 -0.55 -3.80 12.45
CA ARG A 46 -0.26 -4.86 11.48
C ARG A 46 0.10 -4.34 10.10
N VAL A 47 -0.03 -3.04 9.87
CA VAL A 47 0.32 -2.43 8.59
C VAL A 47 1.84 -2.27 8.52
N VAL A 48 2.45 -2.82 7.47
CA VAL A 48 3.89 -2.71 7.28
C VAL A 48 4.21 -1.42 6.53
N ASP A 49 3.56 -1.20 5.40
CA ASP A 49 3.77 -0.01 4.57
C ASP A 49 2.45 0.42 3.96
N LEU A 50 2.30 1.71 3.72
CA LEU A 50 1.17 2.28 2.99
C LEU A 50 1.72 3.00 1.75
N TYR A 51 1.13 2.72 0.60
CA TYR A 51 1.53 3.33 -0.67
C TYR A 51 0.38 4.15 -1.23
N VAL A 52 0.66 5.40 -1.60
CA VAL A 52 -0.34 6.32 -2.14
C VAL A 52 0.23 7.08 -3.33
N THR A 53 -0.63 7.39 -4.30
CA THR A 53 -0.27 8.34 -5.34
C THR A 53 -0.44 9.75 -4.79
N SER A 54 0.13 10.73 -5.47
CA SER A 54 -0.03 12.14 -5.10
C SER A 54 -1.50 12.54 -5.05
N THR A 55 -2.29 12.11 -6.03
CA THR A 55 -3.72 12.39 -6.08
C THR A 55 -4.46 11.77 -4.90
N ALA A 56 -4.15 10.49 -4.60
CA ALA A 56 -4.79 9.81 -3.48
C ALA A 56 -4.38 10.43 -2.14
N ALA A 57 -3.12 10.85 -2.01
CA ALA A 57 -2.65 11.51 -0.79
C ALA A 57 -3.42 12.79 -0.50
N GLN A 58 -3.76 13.55 -1.54
CA GLN A 58 -4.56 14.76 -1.37
C GLN A 58 -6.01 14.43 -1.07
N ARG A 59 -6.58 13.49 -1.82
CA ARG A 59 -7.99 13.13 -1.70
C ARG A 59 -8.30 12.51 -0.33
N TYR A 60 -7.41 11.69 0.17
CA TYR A 60 -7.61 10.97 1.43
C TYR A 60 -6.71 11.48 2.56
N ALA A 61 -6.31 12.75 2.49
CA ALA A 61 -5.38 13.34 3.45
C ALA A 61 -5.90 13.23 4.89
N LEU A 62 -7.18 13.53 5.10
CA LEU A 62 -7.74 13.59 6.46
C LEU A 62 -8.17 12.22 6.98
N ASP A 63 -8.66 11.36 6.12
CA ASP A 63 -9.26 10.11 6.57
C ASP A 63 -8.34 8.90 6.48
N ILE A 64 -7.23 9.00 5.74
CA ILE A 64 -6.26 7.90 5.64
C ILE A 64 -4.85 8.36 6.01
N VAL A 65 -4.32 9.39 5.31
CA VAL A 65 -2.90 9.75 5.45
C VAL A 65 -2.60 10.30 6.84
N GLN A 66 -3.40 11.21 7.36
CA GLN A 66 -3.17 11.75 8.69
C GLN A 66 -3.28 10.69 9.79
N PRO A 67 -4.33 9.85 9.81
CA PRO A 67 -4.37 8.77 10.79
C PRO A 67 -3.21 7.79 10.67
N ALA A 68 -2.78 7.47 9.44
CA ALA A 68 -1.64 6.58 9.24
C ALA A 68 -0.35 7.20 9.80
N THR A 69 -0.11 8.46 9.50
CA THR A 69 1.06 9.18 10.00
C THR A 69 1.03 9.28 11.52
N ALA A 70 -0.13 9.59 12.09
CA ALA A 70 -0.29 9.68 13.54
C ALA A 70 -0.04 8.33 14.22
N ALA A 71 -0.32 7.23 13.54
CA ALA A 71 -0.06 5.89 14.05
C ALA A 71 1.38 5.43 13.83
N GLY A 72 2.23 6.28 13.25
CA GLY A 72 3.62 5.95 13.01
C GLY A 72 3.87 5.07 11.80
N LEU A 73 2.92 4.97 10.88
CA LEU A 73 3.08 4.14 9.71
C LEU A 73 3.95 4.82 8.65
N TRP A 74 4.65 4.00 7.88
CA TRP A 74 5.42 4.48 6.73
C TRP A 74 4.48 4.73 5.56
N VAL A 75 4.32 5.99 5.18
CA VAL A 75 3.50 6.37 4.03
C VAL A 75 4.44 6.72 2.88
N HIS A 76 4.37 5.97 1.80
CA HIS A 76 5.23 6.15 0.64
C HIS A 76 4.42 6.74 -0.51
N GLU A 77 4.89 7.85 -1.06
CA GLU A 77 4.28 8.38 -2.26
C GLU A 77 4.91 7.69 -3.47
N VAL A 78 4.06 7.23 -4.39
CA VAL A 78 4.49 6.49 -5.58
C VAL A 78 3.83 7.08 -6.82
N SER A 79 4.42 6.82 -7.98
CA SER A 79 3.80 7.22 -9.25
C SER A 79 2.60 6.32 -9.55
N ASP A 80 1.73 6.79 -10.43
CA ASP A 80 0.59 5.97 -10.88
C ASP A 80 1.06 4.66 -11.48
N GLU A 81 2.16 4.69 -12.24
CA GLU A 81 2.72 3.49 -12.85
C GLU A 81 3.20 2.49 -11.80
N VAL A 82 3.83 2.98 -10.75
CA VAL A 82 4.31 2.11 -9.65
C VAL A 82 3.12 1.50 -8.93
N LEU A 83 2.10 2.29 -8.62
CA LEU A 83 0.94 1.75 -7.92
C LEU A 83 0.26 0.66 -8.76
N ALA A 84 0.11 0.91 -10.06
CA ALA A 84 -0.47 -0.09 -10.96
C ALA A 84 0.37 -1.36 -11.01
N ALA A 85 1.69 -1.25 -11.00
CA ALA A 85 2.58 -2.40 -11.02
C ALA A 85 2.55 -3.20 -9.72
N MET A 86 2.25 -2.56 -8.60
CA MET A 86 2.11 -3.26 -7.32
C MET A 86 0.76 -3.97 -7.20
N SER A 87 -0.25 -3.47 -7.91
CA SER A 87 -1.62 -3.93 -7.73
C SER A 87 -1.81 -5.36 -8.23
N ASP A 88 -2.64 -6.12 -7.51
CA ASP A 88 -3.06 -7.44 -7.92
C ASP A 88 -4.43 -7.39 -8.59
N ALA A 89 -5.02 -6.22 -8.67
CA ALA A 89 -6.34 -6.09 -9.23
C ALA A 89 -6.27 -6.10 -10.70
N ASP A 90 -5.93 -6.49 -11.54
CA ASP A 90 -5.96 -6.47 -12.78
C ASP A 90 -5.95 -7.21 -13.44
N ALA A 91 -5.94 -7.34 -13.42
CA ALA A 91 -6.01 -7.79 -14.00
C ALA A 91 -5.89 -7.95 -15.18
#